data_dd2338a55ad336a299f831e4f1987556
#
_entry.id   dd2338a55ad336a299f831e4f1987556
#
_cell.length_a   1.000
_cell.length_b   1.000
_cell.length_c   1.000
_cell.angle_alpha   90.00
_cell.angle_beta   90.00
_cell.angle_gamma   90.00
#
_symmetry.space_group_name_H-M   'P 1'
#
loop_
_entity.id
_entity.type
_entity.pdbx_description
1 polymer ?
#
loop_
_entity_poly.entity_id
_entity_poly.type
_entity_poly.pdbx_seq_one_letter_code
_entity_poly.pdbx_strand_id
1 'polypeptide(L)'
;SSAQLLRRCDPAKADYYSKVTNEMVDAIIDYHYKPERKCVLECVGANGEFIDNPAGRCVNPGHSMENSWFLMNEAVYSGNEELLKKALNILDWSLELGWDKQYGGFVYFTDISGRPCEQLEWDMKLWWVHNEALIATLLAYGLTGEKKYFDWFEKVHAYAFGHFADKEYGEWYGYLHKDGTVSHTQKGSMWKGPFHHPRCLMNCEKILSLLADGKKMETLL
;
A
#
# COMPACT_ATOMS: atom_id res chain seq x y z
N SER A 1 8.90 4.77 5.89
CA SER A 1 9.78 3.56 5.75
C SER A 1 11.26 3.89 5.94
N SER A 2 11.80 4.97 5.32
CA SER A 2 13.26 5.26 5.39
C SER A 2 13.79 5.39 6.82
N ALA A 3 13.07 6.09 7.71
CA ALA A 3 13.48 6.22 9.12
C ALA A 3 13.47 4.86 9.85
N GLN A 4 12.48 4.00 9.57
CA GLN A 4 12.41 2.63 10.13
C GLN A 4 13.61 1.78 9.68
N LEU A 5 14.00 1.86 8.42
CA LEU A 5 15.17 1.16 7.89
C LEU A 5 16.46 1.72 8.50
N LEU A 6 16.63 3.04 8.55
CA LEU A 6 17.79 3.70 9.12
C LEU A 6 17.97 3.39 10.62
N ARG A 7 16.89 3.26 11.36
CA ARG A 7 16.90 2.83 12.77
C ARG A 7 17.59 1.49 12.98
N ARG A 8 17.47 0.57 12.01
CA ARG A 8 18.15 -0.73 12.04
C ARG A 8 19.61 -0.64 11.57
N CYS A 9 19.87 0.19 10.57
CA CYS A 9 21.20 0.29 9.94
C CYS A 9 22.18 1.20 10.69
N ASP A 10 21.67 2.16 11.48
CA ASP A 10 22.45 3.11 12.27
C ASP A 10 21.93 3.14 13.73
N PRO A 11 22.29 2.13 14.54
CA PRO A 11 21.86 2.05 15.94
C PRO A 11 22.27 3.23 16.80
N ALA A 12 23.35 3.94 16.43
CA ALA A 12 23.82 5.12 17.17
C ALA A 12 22.80 6.29 17.11
N LYS A 13 21.89 6.29 16.12
CA LYS A 13 20.85 7.30 15.96
C LYS A 13 19.44 6.71 16.05
N ALA A 14 19.28 5.52 16.63
CA ALA A 14 17.99 4.83 16.69
C ALA A 14 16.89 5.68 17.34
N ASP A 15 17.19 6.40 18.41
CA ASP A 15 16.23 7.29 19.10
C ASP A 15 15.77 8.44 18.20
N TYR A 16 16.67 9.03 17.44
CA TYR A 16 16.33 10.07 16.45
C TYR A 16 15.38 9.55 15.37
N TYR A 17 15.70 8.38 14.80
CA TYR A 17 14.85 7.78 13.77
C TYR A 17 13.49 7.30 14.33
N SER A 18 13.46 6.84 15.57
CA SER A 18 12.21 6.51 16.27
C SER A 18 11.34 7.74 16.47
N LYS A 19 11.94 8.86 16.89
CA LYS A 19 11.22 10.14 17.01
C LYS A 19 10.61 10.57 15.68
N VAL A 20 11.39 10.56 14.59
CA VAL A 20 10.90 10.92 13.24
C VAL A 20 9.78 9.98 12.81
N THR A 21 9.90 8.67 13.08
CA THR A 21 8.86 7.70 12.74
C THR A 21 7.57 7.99 13.49
N ASN A 22 7.66 8.26 14.81
CA ASN A 22 6.48 8.55 15.63
C ASN A 22 5.79 9.84 15.17
N GLU A 23 6.54 10.90 14.88
CA GLU A 23 5.97 12.14 14.33
C GLU A 23 5.19 11.91 13.02
N MET A 24 5.67 11.03 12.14
CA MET A 24 4.98 10.67 10.91
C MET A 24 3.74 9.80 11.18
N VAL A 25 3.83 8.84 12.10
CA VAL A 25 2.69 8.01 12.52
C VAL A 25 1.59 8.88 13.11
N ASP A 26 1.93 9.78 14.03
CA ASP A 26 0.98 10.71 14.66
C ASP A 26 0.31 11.58 13.58
N ALA A 27 1.07 12.13 12.65
CA ALA A 27 0.52 12.95 11.57
C ALA A 27 -0.50 12.16 10.70
N ILE A 28 -0.20 10.91 10.34
CA ILE A 28 -1.11 10.07 9.58
C ILE A 28 -2.39 9.79 10.38
N ILE A 29 -2.24 9.41 11.64
CA ILE A 29 -3.37 8.99 12.48
C ILE A 29 -4.24 10.18 12.89
N ASP A 30 -3.64 11.31 13.26
CA ASP A 30 -4.38 12.47 13.77
C ASP A 30 -5.04 13.28 12.66
N TYR A 31 -4.39 13.39 11.49
CA TYR A 31 -4.87 14.28 10.43
C TYR A 31 -5.52 13.54 9.27
N HIS A 32 -4.98 12.42 8.81
CA HIS A 32 -5.39 11.77 7.56
C HIS A 32 -6.29 10.55 7.73
N TYR A 33 -6.17 9.82 8.85
CA TYR A 33 -6.99 8.65 9.15
C TYR A 33 -8.43 9.06 9.49
N LYS A 34 -9.41 8.66 8.66
CA LYS A 34 -10.82 9.05 8.79
C LYS A 34 -11.72 7.81 8.95
N PRO A 35 -11.84 7.26 10.17
CA PRO A 35 -12.63 6.04 10.40
C PRO A 35 -14.11 6.22 10.07
N GLU A 36 -14.68 7.40 10.27
CA GLU A 36 -16.06 7.73 9.93
C GLU A 36 -16.33 7.72 8.41
N ARG A 37 -15.26 7.86 7.60
CA ARG A 37 -15.29 7.82 6.12
C ARG A 37 -14.66 6.57 5.55
N LYS A 38 -14.08 5.73 6.40
CA LYS A 38 -13.36 4.50 6.03
C LYS A 38 -12.28 4.74 4.97
N CYS A 39 -11.42 5.72 5.20
CA CYS A 39 -10.32 6.05 4.29
C CYS A 39 -9.17 6.77 5.00
N VAL A 40 -8.05 6.88 4.28
CA VAL A 40 -6.97 7.83 4.54
C VAL A 40 -7.02 8.87 3.43
N LEU A 41 -7.21 10.14 3.80
CA LEU A 41 -7.31 11.23 2.82
C LEU A 41 -5.93 11.73 2.42
N GLU A 42 -5.72 11.99 1.12
CA GLU A 42 -4.49 12.60 0.61
C GLU A 42 -4.36 14.06 1.04
N CYS A 43 -5.46 14.79 1.03
CA CYS A 43 -5.54 16.20 1.37
C CYS A 43 -6.54 16.46 2.49
N VAL A 44 -6.09 17.18 3.51
CA VAL A 44 -6.90 17.61 4.65
C VAL A 44 -6.62 19.09 4.96
N GLY A 45 -7.48 19.72 5.73
CA GLY A 45 -7.22 21.05 6.25
C GLY A 45 -6.09 21.09 7.29
N ALA A 46 -5.71 22.26 7.73
CA ALA A 46 -4.55 22.49 8.60
C ALA A 46 -4.65 21.76 9.95
N ASN A 47 -5.87 21.47 10.40
CA ASN A 47 -6.12 20.72 11.65
C ASN A 47 -6.68 19.31 11.37
N GLY A 48 -6.49 18.79 10.16
CA GLY A 48 -7.00 17.48 9.75
C GLY A 48 -8.47 17.46 9.34
N GLU A 49 -9.13 18.61 9.24
CA GLU A 49 -10.53 18.68 8.82
C GLU A 49 -10.75 18.24 7.37
N PHE A 50 -11.87 17.56 7.13
CA PHE A 50 -12.27 17.16 5.79
C PHE A 50 -12.63 18.38 4.93
N ILE A 51 -12.09 18.43 3.71
CA ILE A 51 -12.36 19.46 2.73
C ILE A 51 -13.23 18.88 1.62
N ASP A 52 -14.48 19.34 1.50
CA ASP A 52 -15.40 18.85 0.46
C ASP A 52 -15.14 19.52 -0.89
N ASN A 53 -14.02 19.18 -1.50
CA ASN A 53 -13.67 19.54 -2.88
C ASN A 53 -13.02 18.32 -3.57
N PRO A 54 -12.74 18.35 -4.88
CA PRO A 54 -12.15 17.19 -5.58
C PRO A 54 -10.85 16.69 -4.93
N ALA A 55 -9.95 17.59 -4.52
CA ALA A 55 -8.68 17.20 -3.87
C ALA A 55 -8.90 16.56 -2.49
N GLY A 56 -9.78 17.14 -1.65
CA GLY A 56 -10.05 16.64 -0.30
C GLY A 56 -10.89 15.35 -0.27
N ARG A 57 -11.58 15.00 -1.35
CA ARG A 57 -12.30 13.72 -1.49
C ARG A 57 -11.45 12.63 -2.14
N CYS A 58 -10.31 13.01 -2.71
CA CYS A 58 -9.44 12.09 -3.43
C CYS A 58 -8.68 11.18 -2.47
N VAL A 59 -8.65 9.89 -2.78
CA VAL A 59 -7.85 8.86 -2.11
C VAL A 59 -7.00 8.15 -3.16
N ASN A 60 -5.75 7.90 -2.81
CA ASN A 60 -4.88 7.00 -3.55
C ASN A 60 -4.84 5.65 -2.81
N PRO A 61 -5.51 4.61 -3.34
CA PRO A 61 -5.51 3.29 -2.70
C PRO A 61 -4.11 2.71 -2.52
N GLY A 62 -3.20 2.97 -3.47
CA GLY A 62 -1.80 2.53 -3.41
C GLY A 62 -1.06 3.15 -2.22
N HIS A 63 -1.12 4.46 -2.04
CA HIS A 63 -0.54 5.14 -0.88
C HIS A 63 -1.15 4.65 0.43
N SER A 64 -2.45 4.44 0.46
CA SER A 64 -3.12 3.93 1.67
C SER A 64 -2.66 2.51 2.01
N MET A 65 -2.51 1.62 1.03
CA MET A 65 -1.96 0.28 1.24
C MET A 65 -0.49 0.31 1.64
N GLU A 66 0.31 1.18 1.02
CA GLU A 66 1.72 1.39 1.41
C GLU A 66 1.82 1.89 2.85
N ASN A 67 1.04 2.90 3.22
CA ASN A 67 0.96 3.36 4.60
C ASN A 67 0.54 2.26 5.57
N SER A 68 -0.41 1.42 5.20
CA SER A 68 -0.89 0.35 6.08
C SER A 68 0.24 -0.60 6.47
N TRP A 69 1.05 -1.07 5.52
CA TRP A 69 2.13 -1.99 5.87
C TRP A 69 3.33 -1.30 6.54
N PHE A 70 3.57 0.00 6.31
CA PHE A 70 4.53 0.77 7.11
C PHE A 70 4.08 0.87 8.57
N LEU A 71 2.79 1.12 8.81
CA LEU A 71 2.23 1.17 10.16
C LEU A 71 2.19 -0.21 10.82
N MET A 72 1.93 -1.29 10.07
CA MET A 72 2.05 -2.67 10.58
C MET A 72 3.47 -2.96 11.06
N ASN A 73 4.50 -2.57 10.30
CA ASN A 73 5.89 -2.72 10.72
C ASN A 73 6.19 -1.95 12.00
N GLU A 74 5.69 -0.71 12.12
CA GLU A 74 5.89 0.09 13.34
C GLU A 74 5.14 -0.51 14.54
N ALA A 75 3.95 -1.01 14.31
CA ALA A 75 3.16 -1.69 15.34
C ALA A 75 3.87 -2.94 15.88
N VAL A 76 4.46 -3.74 15.00
CA VAL A 76 5.26 -4.92 15.39
C VAL A 76 6.51 -4.50 16.15
N TYR A 77 7.22 -3.49 15.68
CA TYR A 77 8.44 -2.99 16.32
C TYR A 77 8.18 -2.45 17.72
N SER A 78 7.11 -1.67 17.89
CA SER A 78 6.75 -1.00 19.16
C SER A 78 5.88 -1.87 20.08
N GLY A 79 5.35 -2.98 19.60
CA GLY A 79 4.35 -3.78 20.33
C GLY A 79 2.99 -3.07 20.48
N ASN A 80 2.67 -2.11 19.60
CA ASN A 80 1.46 -1.31 19.69
C ASN A 80 0.29 -1.96 18.95
N GLU A 81 -0.55 -2.71 19.68
CA GLU A 81 -1.72 -3.42 19.11
C GLU A 81 -2.79 -2.46 18.55
N GLU A 82 -2.97 -1.29 19.15
CA GLU A 82 -3.93 -0.30 18.65
C GLU A 82 -3.49 0.29 17.30
N LEU A 83 -2.19 0.52 17.12
CA LEU A 83 -1.64 0.94 15.84
C LEU A 83 -1.80 -0.17 14.78
N LEU A 84 -1.59 -1.44 15.17
CA LEU A 84 -1.82 -2.58 14.27
C LEU A 84 -3.28 -2.62 13.80
N LYS A 85 -4.23 -2.45 14.70
CA LYS A 85 -5.66 -2.40 14.37
C LYS A 85 -5.99 -1.26 13.39
N LYS A 86 -5.44 -0.07 13.62
CA LYS A 86 -5.63 1.06 12.67
C LYS A 86 -5.02 0.77 11.31
N ALA A 87 -3.83 0.18 11.27
CA ALA A 87 -3.16 -0.22 10.02
C ALA A 87 -3.99 -1.24 9.23
N LEU A 88 -4.56 -2.25 9.89
CA LEU A 88 -5.46 -3.23 9.27
C LEU A 88 -6.76 -2.59 8.77
N ASN A 89 -7.33 -1.64 9.52
CA ASN A 89 -8.48 -0.87 9.03
C ASN A 89 -8.16 -0.11 7.73
N ILE A 90 -7.00 0.55 7.67
CA ILE A 90 -6.55 1.26 6.47
C ILE A 90 -6.47 0.28 5.29
N LEU A 91 -5.90 -0.90 5.50
CA LEU A 91 -5.82 -1.92 4.46
C LEU A 91 -7.21 -2.35 3.99
N ASP A 92 -8.10 -2.75 4.91
CA ASP A 92 -9.44 -3.20 4.58
C ASP A 92 -10.22 -2.16 3.76
N TRP A 93 -10.15 -0.90 4.17
CA TRP A 93 -10.83 0.18 3.44
C TRP A 93 -10.21 0.42 2.05
N SER A 94 -8.89 0.34 1.95
CA SER A 94 -8.19 0.56 0.67
C SER A 94 -8.48 -0.54 -0.34
N LEU A 95 -8.59 -1.78 0.12
CA LEU A 95 -8.97 -2.92 -0.71
C LEU A 95 -10.38 -2.77 -1.28
N GLU A 96 -11.33 -2.30 -0.45
CA GLU A 96 -12.72 -2.05 -0.86
C GLU A 96 -12.86 -0.84 -1.81
N LEU A 97 -12.23 0.29 -1.47
CA LEU A 97 -12.33 1.52 -2.23
C LEU A 97 -11.61 1.45 -3.58
N GLY A 98 -10.46 0.78 -3.61
CA GLY A 98 -9.58 0.81 -4.78
C GLY A 98 -9.83 -0.29 -5.80
N TRP A 99 -10.48 -1.41 -5.42
CA TRP A 99 -10.65 -2.52 -6.34
C TRP A 99 -11.74 -2.27 -7.37
N ASP A 100 -11.35 -2.30 -8.65
CA ASP A 100 -12.29 -2.20 -9.77
C ASP A 100 -13.13 -3.48 -9.88
N LYS A 101 -14.44 -3.37 -9.62
CA LYS A 101 -15.37 -4.51 -9.62
C LYS A 101 -15.72 -4.98 -11.04
N GLN A 102 -15.49 -4.17 -12.05
CA GLN A 102 -15.80 -4.48 -13.44
C GLN A 102 -14.65 -5.19 -14.14
N TYR A 103 -13.45 -4.65 -14.04
CA TYR A 103 -12.28 -5.14 -14.79
C TYR A 103 -11.20 -5.77 -13.89
N GLY A 104 -11.35 -5.70 -12.58
CA GLY A 104 -10.31 -6.10 -11.64
C GLY A 104 -9.17 -5.09 -11.55
N GLY A 105 -8.23 -5.39 -10.65
CA GLY A 105 -7.11 -4.50 -10.36
C GLY A 105 -7.50 -3.26 -9.56
N PHE A 106 -6.49 -2.57 -9.03
CA PHE A 106 -6.70 -1.33 -8.27
C PHE A 106 -6.63 -0.12 -9.18
N VAL A 107 -7.59 0.79 -9.04
CA VAL A 107 -7.53 2.11 -9.67
C VAL A 107 -6.43 2.97 -9.03
N TYR A 108 -5.93 3.94 -9.79
CA TYR A 108 -4.87 4.83 -9.30
C TYR A 108 -5.41 5.79 -8.24
N PHE A 109 -6.53 6.46 -8.51
CA PHE A 109 -7.22 7.31 -7.56
C PHE A 109 -8.71 7.00 -7.50
N THR A 110 -9.34 7.33 -6.39
CA THR A 110 -10.80 7.26 -6.23
C THR A 110 -11.31 8.46 -5.42
N ASP A 111 -12.52 8.91 -5.71
CA ASP A 111 -13.24 9.91 -4.91
C ASP A 111 -14.14 9.17 -3.92
N ILE A 112 -14.07 9.49 -2.63
CA ILE A 112 -14.86 8.83 -1.58
C ILE A 112 -16.37 9.00 -1.74
N SER A 113 -16.84 9.93 -2.58
CA SER A 113 -18.24 10.14 -2.93
C SER A 113 -18.64 9.46 -4.25
N GLY A 114 -17.73 8.69 -4.86
CA GLY A 114 -17.97 7.99 -6.13
C GLY A 114 -18.03 8.89 -7.35
N ARG A 115 -17.52 10.11 -7.26
CA ARG A 115 -17.39 11.03 -8.40
C ARG A 115 -16.11 10.75 -9.16
N PRO A 116 -15.98 11.15 -10.44
CA PRO A 116 -14.69 11.15 -11.13
C PRO A 116 -13.66 12.00 -10.39
N CYS A 117 -12.42 11.49 -10.31
CA CYS A 117 -11.30 12.25 -9.78
C CYS A 117 -10.84 13.33 -10.79
N GLU A 118 -10.11 14.32 -10.28
CA GLU A 118 -9.56 15.41 -11.09
C GLU A 118 -8.38 14.94 -11.96
N GLN A 119 -7.65 13.93 -11.52
CA GLN A 119 -6.54 13.34 -12.26
C GLN A 119 -7.05 12.58 -13.47
N LEU A 120 -6.52 12.91 -14.66
CA LEU A 120 -6.97 12.28 -15.91
C LEU A 120 -6.74 10.77 -15.98
N GLU A 121 -5.69 10.28 -15.28
CA GLU A 121 -5.31 8.87 -15.22
C GLU A 121 -5.92 8.12 -14.00
N TRP A 122 -6.91 8.68 -13.34
CA TRP A 122 -7.44 8.17 -12.06
C TRP A 122 -7.91 6.70 -12.12
N ASP A 123 -8.46 6.25 -13.23
CA ASP A 123 -8.98 4.90 -13.40
C ASP A 123 -7.99 3.91 -14.04
N MET A 124 -6.76 4.37 -14.35
CA MET A 124 -5.69 3.50 -14.81
C MET A 124 -5.23 2.54 -13.72
N LYS A 125 -4.59 1.44 -14.14
CA LYS A 125 -3.98 0.47 -13.23
C LYS A 125 -2.47 0.64 -13.30
N LEU A 126 -1.83 0.92 -12.15
CA LEU A 126 -0.40 1.13 -12.07
C LEU A 126 0.30 -0.04 -11.34
N TRP A 127 1.50 -0.38 -11.78
CA TRP A 127 2.31 -1.49 -11.25
C TRP A 127 2.53 -1.37 -9.73
N TRP A 128 2.89 -0.17 -9.27
CA TRP A 128 3.29 0.05 -7.90
C TRP A 128 2.13 -0.10 -6.91
N VAL A 129 0.93 0.29 -7.27
CA VAL A 129 -0.27 0.10 -6.45
C VAL A 129 -0.50 -1.38 -6.15
N HIS A 130 -0.30 -2.24 -7.17
CA HIS A 130 -0.44 -3.69 -7.01
C HIS A 130 0.73 -4.30 -6.22
N ASN A 131 1.94 -3.75 -6.34
CA ASN A 131 3.08 -4.17 -5.52
C ASN A 131 2.84 -3.88 -4.04
N GLU A 132 2.33 -2.69 -3.70
CA GLU A 132 2.03 -2.33 -2.33
C GLU A 132 0.89 -3.17 -1.75
N ALA A 133 -0.12 -3.47 -2.57
CA ALA A 133 -1.20 -4.38 -2.19
C ALA A 133 -0.72 -5.79 -1.88
N LEU A 134 0.21 -6.34 -2.68
CA LEU A 134 0.81 -7.66 -2.44
C LEU A 134 1.55 -7.71 -1.10
N ILE A 135 2.38 -6.71 -0.82
CA ILE A 135 3.10 -6.64 0.46
C ILE A 135 2.12 -6.54 1.63
N ALA A 136 1.18 -5.58 1.54
CA ALA A 136 0.27 -5.27 2.64
C ALA A 136 -0.65 -6.46 2.99
N THR A 137 -1.22 -7.11 1.99
CA THR A 137 -2.12 -8.25 2.20
C THR A 137 -1.38 -9.47 2.74
N LEU A 138 -0.21 -9.78 2.21
CA LEU A 138 0.58 -10.92 2.67
C LEU A 138 1.13 -10.70 4.09
N LEU A 139 1.58 -9.48 4.41
CA LEU A 139 2.01 -9.13 5.76
C LEU A 139 0.85 -9.19 6.76
N ALA A 140 -0.32 -8.65 6.39
CA ALA A 140 -1.51 -8.73 7.23
C ALA A 140 -1.91 -10.17 7.53
N TYR A 141 -1.86 -11.06 6.52
CA TYR A 141 -2.06 -12.49 6.72
C TYR A 141 -1.03 -13.08 7.71
N GLY A 142 0.24 -12.79 7.51
CA GLY A 142 1.31 -13.28 8.37
C GLY A 142 1.19 -12.82 9.84
N LEU A 143 0.65 -11.62 10.07
CA LEU A 143 0.48 -11.06 11.42
C LEU A 143 -0.80 -11.55 12.11
N THR A 144 -1.87 -11.79 11.36
CA THR A 144 -3.21 -12.08 11.93
C THR A 144 -3.65 -13.52 11.77
N GLY A 145 -3.17 -14.24 10.75
CA GLY A 145 -3.69 -15.54 10.32
C GLY A 145 -5.06 -15.46 9.66
N GLU A 146 -5.63 -14.26 9.45
CA GLU A 146 -6.95 -14.10 8.85
C GLU A 146 -6.94 -14.43 7.35
N LYS A 147 -7.63 -15.50 6.97
CA LYS A 147 -7.71 -16.00 5.58
C LYS A 147 -8.09 -14.94 4.56
N LYS A 148 -8.94 -13.96 4.93
CA LYS A 148 -9.35 -12.89 4.01
C LYS A 148 -8.18 -12.15 3.36
N TYR A 149 -7.07 -11.96 4.10
CA TYR A 149 -5.89 -11.27 3.57
C TYR A 149 -5.10 -12.15 2.59
N PHE A 150 -5.05 -13.46 2.83
CA PHE A 150 -4.47 -14.39 1.87
C PHE A 150 -5.31 -14.49 0.59
N ASP A 151 -6.64 -14.52 0.71
CA ASP A 151 -7.55 -14.50 -0.44
C ASP A 151 -7.37 -13.23 -1.29
N TRP A 152 -7.16 -12.08 -0.62
CA TRP A 152 -6.82 -10.84 -1.30
C TRP A 152 -5.44 -10.91 -1.97
N PHE A 153 -4.43 -11.45 -1.29
CA PHE A 153 -3.10 -11.65 -1.86
C PHE A 153 -3.17 -12.50 -3.15
N GLU A 154 -3.85 -13.63 -3.12
CA GLU A 154 -4.00 -14.49 -4.30
C GLU A 154 -4.73 -13.76 -5.44
N LYS A 155 -5.79 -13.03 -5.12
CA LYS A 155 -6.56 -12.25 -6.10
C LYS A 155 -5.72 -11.15 -6.75
N VAL A 156 -4.96 -10.40 -5.97
CA VAL A 156 -4.06 -9.35 -6.47
C VAL A 156 -2.92 -9.97 -7.27
N HIS A 157 -2.34 -11.06 -6.79
CA HIS A 157 -1.27 -11.80 -7.47
C HIS A 157 -1.73 -12.28 -8.85
N ALA A 158 -2.89 -12.94 -8.92
CA ALA A 158 -3.43 -13.42 -10.19
C ALA A 158 -3.65 -12.28 -11.19
N TYR A 159 -4.20 -11.15 -10.73
CA TYR A 159 -4.39 -9.97 -11.58
C TYR A 159 -3.05 -9.39 -12.03
N ALA A 160 -2.15 -9.11 -11.09
CA ALA A 160 -0.90 -8.42 -11.38
C ALA A 160 0.01 -9.21 -12.33
N PHE A 161 0.22 -10.49 -12.06
CA PHE A 161 1.04 -11.35 -12.93
C PHE A 161 0.34 -11.69 -14.27
N GLY A 162 -0.99 -11.62 -14.29
CA GLY A 162 -1.76 -11.82 -15.53
C GLY A 162 -1.71 -10.63 -16.49
N HIS A 163 -1.64 -9.40 -15.96
CA HIS A 163 -1.80 -8.19 -16.77
C HIS A 163 -0.51 -7.36 -16.92
N PHE A 164 0.31 -7.26 -15.89
CA PHE A 164 1.54 -6.44 -15.95
C PHE A 164 2.74 -7.18 -16.48
N ALA A 165 2.84 -8.51 -16.26
CA ALA A 165 4.04 -9.27 -16.61
C ALA A 165 4.20 -9.39 -18.14
N ASP A 166 5.35 -8.95 -18.65
CA ASP A 166 5.76 -9.24 -20.02
C ASP A 166 6.36 -10.66 -20.10
N LYS A 167 5.63 -11.57 -20.74
CA LYS A 167 6.01 -12.98 -20.82
C LYS A 167 7.12 -13.26 -21.84
N GLU A 168 7.38 -12.31 -22.73
CA GLU A 168 8.40 -12.48 -23.77
C GLU A 168 9.77 -11.93 -23.31
N TYR A 169 9.79 -10.71 -22.75
CA TYR A 169 11.03 -10.03 -22.40
C TYR A 169 11.25 -9.85 -20.89
N GLY A 170 10.33 -10.36 -20.07
CA GLY A 170 10.39 -10.22 -18.62
C GLY A 170 10.05 -8.82 -18.13
N GLU A 171 10.10 -8.62 -16.82
CA GLU A 171 9.70 -7.42 -16.11
C GLU A 171 8.18 -7.11 -16.28
N TRP A 172 7.70 -6.10 -15.60
CA TRP A 172 6.31 -5.64 -15.65
C TRP A 172 6.19 -4.34 -16.46
N TYR A 173 5.12 -4.23 -17.25
CA TYR A 173 4.67 -2.93 -17.75
C TYR A 173 4.30 -2.01 -16.59
N GLY A 174 4.41 -0.68 -16.79
CA GLY A 174 4.13 0.27 -15.71
C GLY A 174 2.65 0.63 -15.61
N TYR A 175 1.98 0.72 -16.76
CA TYR A 175 0.69 1.37 -16.86
C TYR A 175 -0.25 0.56 -17.73
N LEU A 176 -1.44 0.25 -17.18
CA LEU A 176 -2.53 -0.37 -17.93
C LEU A 176 -3.70 0.61 -18.02
N HIS A 177 -4.47 0.51 -19.08
CA HIS A 177 -5.78 1.14 -19.17
C HIS A 177 -6.73 0.56 -18.12
N LYS A 178 -7.88 1.20 -17.94
CA LYS A 178 -8.92 0.76 -17.00
C LYS A 178 -9.29 -0.71 -17.18
N ASP A 179 -9.39 -1.18 -18.40
CA ASP A 179 -9.77 -2.55 -18.76
C ASP A 179 -8.64 -3.59 -18.59
N GLY A 180 -7.46 -3.16 -18.14
CA GLY A 180 -6.30 -4.03 -17.92
C GLY A 180 -5.41 -4.23 -19.15
N THR A 181 -5.71 -3.60 -20.28
CA THR A 181 -4.82 -3.64 -21.46
C THR A 181 -3.61 -2.74 -21.27
N VAL A 182 -2.46 -3.10 -21.86
CA VAL A 182 -1.21 -2.35 -21.73
C VAL A 182 -1.35 -0.98 -22.39
N SER A 183 -1.11 0.09 -21.63
CA SER A 183 -1.19 1.46 -22.13
C SER A 183 0.00 1.83 -23.02
N HIS A 184 1.21 1.45 -22.60
CA HIS A 184 2.43 1.58 -23.37
C HIS A 184 3.45 0.53 -22.93
N THR A 185 4.36 0.18 -23.84
CA THR A 185 5.31 -0.92 -23.64
C THR A 185 6.59 -0.52 -22.92
N GLN A 186 6.73 0.74 -22.53
CA GLN A 186 7.87 1.24 -21.76
C GLN A 186 7.85 0.63 -20.35
N LYS A 187 8.93 -0.05 -19.96
CA LYS A 187 9.07 -0.72 -18.67
C LYS A 187 9.84 0.10 -17.62
N GLY A 188 10.56 1.12 -18.04
CA GLY A 188 11.25 2.06 -17.17
C GLY A 188 10.90 3.50 -17.55
N SER A 189 10.76 4.38 -16.56
CA SER A 189 10.45 5.79 -16.76
C SER A 189 10.98 6.60 -15.57
N MET A 190 10.77 7.92 -15.61
CA MET A 190 11.06 8.78 -14.46
C MET A 190 10.38 8.29 -13.16
N TRP A 191 9.18 7.71 -13.28
CA TRP A 191 8.37 7.25 -12.14
C TRP A 191 8.54 5.77 -11.85
N LYS A 192 8.77 4.93 -12.87
CA LYS A 192 8.98 3.49 -12.73
C LYS A 192 10.46 3.15 -12.75
N GLY A 193 11.07 3.25 -11.57
CA GLY A 193 12.42 2.77 -11.27
C GLY A 193 12.42 1.43 -10.53
N PRO A 194 13.61 0.92 -10.15
CA PRO A 194 13.77 -0.35 -9.44
C PRO A 194 13.47 -0.18 -7.93
N PHE A 195 12.32 0.36 -7.58
CA PHE A 195 11.92 0.60 -6.19
C PHE A 195 10.76 -0.30 -5.75
N HIS A 196 9.54 -0.05 -6.24
CA HIS A 196 8.37 -0.79 -5.77
C HIS A 196 8.43 -2.28 -6.12
N HIS A 197 8.76 -2.62 -7.36
CA HIS A 197 8.69 -4.01 -7.81
C HIS A 197 9.74 -4.91 -7.17
N PRO A 198 11.05 -4.59 -7.15
CA PRO A 198 12.05 -5.39 -6.44
C PRO A 198 11.77 -5.47 -4.93
N ARG A 199 11.37 -4.36 -4.30
CA ARG A 199 10.99 -4.34 -2.88
C ARG A 199 9.82 -5.28 -2.60
N CYS A 200 8.82 -5.28 -3.47
CA CYS A 200 7.68 -6.19 -3.34
C CYS A 200 8.12 -7.65 -3.40
N LEU A 201 8.90 -8.04 -4.40
CA LEU A 201 9.35 -9.42 -4.55
C LEU A 201 10.18 -9.87 -3.35
N MET A 202 11.12 -9.04 -2.88
CA MET A 202 11.96 -9.33 -1.71
C MET A 202 11.13 -9.47 -0.43
N ASN A 203 10.17 -8.57 -0.19
CA ASN A 203 9.33 -8.63 1.00
C ASN A 203 8.36 -9.82 0.96
N CYS A 204 7.72 -10.06 -0.16
CA CYS A 204 6.83 -11.21 -0.31
C CYS A 204 7.59 -12.53 -0.14
N GLU A 205 8.79 -12.66 -0.72
CA GLU A 205 9.65 -13.84 -0.53
C GLU A 205 10.00 -14.04 0.95
N LYS A 206 10.43 -12.98 1.64
CA LYS A 206 10.74 -13.03 3.08
C LYS A 206 9.52 -13.47 3.91
N ILE A 207 8.34 -12.90 3.65
CA ILE A 207 7.11 -13.25 4.38
C ILE A 207 6.76 -14.73 4.12
N LEU A 208 6.75 -15.16 2.85
CA LEU A 208 6.42 -16.53 2.48
C LEU A 208 7.38 -17.55 3.11
N SER A 209 8.68 -17.24 3.15
CA SER A 209 9.69 -18.08 3.79
C SER A 209 9.44 -18.21 5.30
N LEU A 210 9.12 -17.11 5.99
CA LEU A 210 8.77 -17.13 7.41
C LEU A 210 7.52 -17.99 7.67
N LEU A 211 6.49 -17.83 6.84
CA LEU A 211 5.25 -18.63 6.94
C LEU A 211 5.50 -20.10 6.69
N ALA A 212 6.28 -20.45 5.66
CA ALA A 212 6.62 -21.84 5.34
C ALA A 212 7.41 -22.53 6.46
N ASP A 213 8.29 -21.78 7.13
CA ASP A 213 9.08 -22.25 8.27
C ASP A 213 8.29 -22.31 9.59
N GLY A 214 7.04 -21.82 9.60
CA GLY A 214 6.23 -21.68 10.83
C GLY A 214 6.82 -20.67 11.82
N LYS A 215 7.62 -19.72 11.34
CA LYS A 215 8.24 -18.69 12.17
C LYS A 215 7.28 -17.52 12.42
N LYS A 216 7.50 -16.86 13.57
CA LYS A 216 6.76 -15.63 13.89
C LYS A 216 7.12 -14.53 12.88
N MET A 217 6.09 -13.77 12.47
CA MET A 217 6.29 -12.60 11.63
C MET A 217 7.08 -11.52 12.36
N GLU A 218 8.10 -11.02 11.69
CA GLU A 218 8.97 -9.95 12.14
C GLU A 218 8.72 -8.67 11.32
N THR A 219 9.37 -7.58 11.69
CA THR A 219 9.37 -6.37 10.86
C THR A 219 10.09 -6.63 9.52
N LEU A 220 9.55 -6.08 8.46
CA LEU A 220 10.18 -6.13 7.12
C LEU A 220 11.27 -5.06 6.97
N LEU A 221 11.15 -3.96 7.71
CA LEU A 221 12.00 -2.76 7.68
C LEU A 221 12.91 -2.69 8.89
#